data_466231ff218fdeb39ca921a9b61d7e35
#
_entry.id   466231ff218fdeb39ca921a9b61d7e35
#
_cell.length_a   1.000
_cell.length_b   1.000
_cell.length_c   1.000
_cell.angle_alpha   90.00
_cell.angle_beta   90.00
_cell.angle_gamma   90.00
#
_symmetry.space_group_name_H-M   'P 1'
#
loop_
_entity.id
_entity.type
_entity.pdbx_description
1 polymer ?
#
loop_
_entity_poly.entity_id
_entity_poly.type
_entity_poly.pdbx_seq_one_letter_code
_entity_poly.pdbx_strand_id
1 'polypeptide(L)'
;MGHELEMISDLKLFHNHMTIELLAPYFDFSSEMWGLSDKFRQDIFEASAASNMYGMIFTYVWGFDLQSDWDYVDKICEIFEDQGADIYFVELEADLEERIERNKTPHRLEHKPTKRDITFSEQDLKQTMEQHRLNSLEGEIKKENYLRINNTKINAREVAEIIKNRFAL
;
A
#
# COMPACT_ATOMS: atom_id res chain seq x y z
N MET A 1 1.84 2.22 -9.72
CA MET A 1 0.56 2.96 -9.58
C MET A 1 0.70 4.12 -8.59
N GLY A 2 1.07 3.92 -7.32
CA GLY A 2 1.21 5.04 -6.37
C GLY A 2 2.06 6.20 -6.90
N HIS A 3 3.24 5.94 -7.47
CA HIS A 3 4.06 6.97 -8.12
C HIS A 3 3.34 7.67 -9.29
N GLU A 4 2.58 6.92 -10.10
CA GLU A 4 1.82 7.51 -11.21
C GLU A 4 0.70 8.43 -10.71
N LEU A 5 0.03 8.05 -9.62
CA LEU A 5 -1.01 8.89 -9.02
C LEU A 5 -0.41 10.15 -8.38
N GLU A 6 0.73 10.05 -7.71
CA GLU A 6 1.48 11.19 -7.19
C GLU A 6 1.88 12.19 -8.30
N MET A 7 2.30 11.67 -9.48
CA MET A 7 2.68 12.54 -10.61
C MET A 7 1.51 13.32 -11.23
N ILE A 8 0.28 12.85 -11.05
CA ILE A 8 -0.91 13.47 -11.67
C ILE A 8 -1.86 14.14 -10.67
N SER A 9 -1.51 14.15 -9.39
CA SER A 9 -2.30 14.76 -8.31
C SER A 9 -1.38 15.53 -7.36
N ASP A 10 -1.98 16.24 -6.41
CA ASP A 10 -1.24 16.93 -5.34
C ASP A 10 -0.97 16.03 -4.13
N LEU A 11 -1.32 14.73 -4.22
CA LEU A 11 -1.08 13.74 -3.18
C LEU A 11 0.40 13.37 -3.08
N LYS A 12 0.87 13.01 -1.89
CA LYS A 12 2.24 12.52 -1.63
C LYS A 12 2.24 11.02 -1.36
N LEU A 13 3.10 10.30 -2.05
CA LEU A 13 3.22 8.86 -1.88
C LEU A 13 4.06 8.52 -0.64
N PHE A 14 3.46 7.78 0.27
CA PHE A 14 4.13 7.08 1.36
C PHE A 14 3.84 5.58 1.23
N HIS A 15 4.70 4.83 0.55
CA HIS A 15 4.52 3.38 0.45
C HIS A 15 5.15 2.65 1.66
N ASN A 16 4.55 1.54 2.07
CA ASN A 16 4.95 0.78 3.25
C ASN A 16 6.43 0.33 3.27
N HIS A 17 7.06 0.18 2.11
CA HIS A 17 8.49 -0.15 2.04
C HIS A 17 9.42 1.00 2.40
N MET A 18 8.97 2.26 2.46
CA MET A 18 9.86 3.37 2.84
C MET A 18 10.49 3.16 4.22
N THR A 19 9.70 2.75 5.20
CA THR A 19 10.23 2.43 6.54
C THR A 19 11.03 1.13 6.58
N ILE A 20 10.62 0.13 5.80
CA ILE A 20 11.32 -1.15 5.69
C ILE A 20 12.72 -0.94 5.08
N GLU A 21 12.81 -0.24 3.95
CA GLU A 21 14.09 0.02 3.29
C GLU A 21 15.04 0.88 4.15
N LEU A 22 14.48 1.76 4.98
CA LEU A 22 15.25 2.55 5.94
C LEU A 22 15.85 1.69 7.06
N LEU A 23 15.10 0.73 7.58
CA LEU A 23 15.44 0.02 8.81
C LEU A 23 16.10 -1.35 8.59
N ALA A 24 15.74 -2.05 7.52
CA ALA A 24 16.27 -3.39 7.24
C ALA A 24 17.81 -3.46 7.19
N PRO A 25 18.55 -2.46 6.65
CA PRO A 25 20.01 -2.51 6.66
C PRO A 25 20.66 -2.54 8.06
N TYR A 26 19.94 -2.17 9.10
CA TYR A 26 20.43 -2.11 10.48
C TYR A 26 19.91 -3.24 11.36
N PHE A 27 18.71 -3.70 11.11
CA PHE A 27 17.98 -4.61 12.02
C PHE A 27 17.52 -5.90 11.34
N ASP A 28 17.86 -6.09 10.04
CA ASP A 28 17.29 -7.15 9.22
C ASP A 28 15.74 -7.13 9.32
N PHE A 29 15.09 -8.30 9.29
CA PHE A 29 13.63 -8.41 9.47
C PHE A 29 13.26 -8.85 10.89
N SER A 30 13.95 -8.30 11.89
CA SER A 30 13.72 -8.60 13.30
C SER A 30 12.45 -7.96 13.85
N SER A 31 12.04 -8.38 15.06
CA SER A 31 10.93 -7.77 15.80
C SER A 31 11.15 -6.28 16.08
N GLU A 32 12.41 -5.90 16.35
CA GLU A 32 12.83 -4.51 16.57
C GLU A 32 12.63 -3.65 15.32
N MET A 33 12.98 -4.20 14.14
CA MET A 33 12.73 -3.52 12.86
C MET A 33 11.25 -3.26 12.66
N TRP A 34 10.41 -4.26 12.87
CA TRP A 34 8.97 -4.12 12.70
C TRP A 34 8.36 -3.12 13.69
N GLY A 35 8.74 -3.19 14.97
CA GLY A 35 8.28 -2.25 15.99
C GLY A 35 8.66 -0.80 15.67
N LEU A 36 9.89 -0.56 15.20
CA LEU A 36 10.33 0.77 14.75
C LEU A 36 9.62 1.22 13.49
N SER A 37 9.41 0.31 12.53
CA SER A 37 8.69 0.62 11.28
C SER A 37 7.27 1.09 11.56
N ASP A 38 6.56 0.40 12.45
CA ASP A 38 5.19 0.75 12.80
C ASP A 38 5.12 2.08 13.56
N LYS A 39 6.07 2.31 14.47
CA LYS A 39 6.18 3.60 15.17
C LYS A 39 6.45 4.75 14.19
N PHE A 40 7.41 4.61 13.29
CA PHE A 40 7.73 5.64 12.31
C PHE A 40 6.55 5.94 11.38
N ARG A 41 5.81 4.90 10.97
CA ARG A 41 4.59 5.10 10.18
C ARG A 41 3.54 5.88 10.96
N GLN A 42 3.31 5.50 12.22
CA GLN A 42 2.36 6.21 13.07
C GLN A 42 2.75 7.69 13.22
N ASP A 43 4.00 7.98 13.60
CA ASP A 43 4.50 9.35 13.76
C ASP A 43 4.34 10.17 12.45
N ILE A 44 4.58 9.53 11.28
CA ILE A 44 4.40 10.17 9.96
C ILE A 44 2.91 10.43 9.68
N PHE A 45 2.01 9.48 9.98
CA PHE A 45 0.56 9.67 9.78
C PHE A 45 0.04 10.81 10.64
N GLU A 46 0.37 10.82 11.94
CA GLU A 46 -0.05 11.86 12.87
C GLU A 46 0.48 13.25 12.44
N ALA A 47 1.76 13.34 12.09
CA ALA A 47 2.36 14.59 11.62
C ALA A 47 1.75 15.06 10.29
N SER A 48 1.45 14.13 9.38
CA SER A 48 0.84 14.44 8.09
C SER A 48 -0.61 14.90 8.25
N ALA A 49 -1.39 14.22 9.07
CA ALA A 49 -2.77 14.57 9.37
C ALA A 49 -2.89 15.95 10.03
N ALA A 50 -1.93 16.31 10.90
CA ALA A 50 -1.89 17.62 11.55
C ALA A 50 -1.29 18.74 10.67
N SER A 51 -0.79 18.43 9.48
CA SER A 51 -0.13 19.40 8.59
C SER A 51 -1.09 20.03 7.58
N ASN A 52 -0.56 20.98 6.78
CA ASN A 52 -1.26 21.53 5.61
C ASN A 52 -1.06 20.70 4.33
N MET A 53 -0.68 19.42 4.44
CA MET A 53 -0.54 18.53 3.30
C MET A 53 -1.91 18.32 2.63
N TYR A 54 -1.95 18.42 1.30
CA TYR A 54 -3.19 18.20 0.55
C TYR A 54 -3.74 16.77 0.76
N GLY A 55 -2.85 15.76 0.77
CA GLY A 55 -3.22 14.38 1.05
C GLY A 55 -2.07 13.39 0.85
N MET A 56 -2.29 12.18 1.31
CA MET A 56 -1.30 11.10 1.28
C MET A 56 -1.84 9.88 0.54
N ILE A 57 -0.98 9.23 -0.23
CA ILE A 57 -1.22 7.89 -0.78
C ILE A 57 -0.46 6.91 0.10
N PHE A 58 -1.15 6.11 0.89
CA PHE A 58 -0.52 5.00 1.62
C PHE A 58 -0.77 3.68 0.90
N THR A 59 0.25 2.83 0.78
CA THR A 59 0.11 1.50 0.18
C THR A 59 0.35 0.42 1.22
N TYR A 60 -0.57 -0.53 1.31
CA TYR A 60 -0.54 -1.61 2.27
C TYR A 60 -0.90 -2.95 1.61
N VAL A 61 -0.30 -4.03 2.06
CA VAL A 61 -0.74 -5.39 1.71
C VAL A 61 -1.64 -5.85 2.85
N TRP A 62 -2.93 -5.93 2.57
CA TRP A 62 -3.95 -6.22 3.57
C TRP A 62 -4.34 -7.70 3.51
N GLY A 63 -4.12 -8.43 4.60
CA GLY A 63 -4.64 -9.77 4.79
C GLY A 63 -6.08 -9.69 5.32
N PHE A 64 -7.05 -9.90 4.46
CA PHE A 64 -8.48 -9.79 4.83
C PHE A 64 -8.96 -10.87 5.79
N ASP A 65 -8.16 -11.90 6.02
CA ASP A 65 -8.33 -12.95 7.02
C ASP A 65 -7.64 -12.64 8.36
N LEU A 66 -6.93 -11.51 8.47
CA LEU A 66 -6.19 -11.10 9.65
C LEU A 66 -6.88 -9.92 10.35
N GLN A 67 -7.41 -10.14 11.56
CA GLN A 67 -8.02 -9.06 12.35
C GLN A 67 -7.04 -7.94 12.66
N SER A 68 -5.76 -8.25 12.88
CA SER A 68 -4.71 -7.26 13.12
C SER A 68 -4.56 -6.25 11.98
N ASP A 69 -4.79 -6.68 10.73
CA ASP A 69 -4.70 -5.81 9.57
C ASP A 69 -5.91 -4.87 9.49
N TRP A 70 -7.09 -5.37 9.85
CA TRP A 70 -8.29 -4.54 9.99
C TRP A 70 -8.10 -3.48 11.05
N ASP A 71 -7.66 -3.87 12.26
CA ASP A 71 -7.40 -2.96 13.38
C ASP A 71 -6.35 -1.90 13.00
N TYR A 72 -5.32 -2.29 12.25
CA TYR A 72 -4.29 -1.38 11.76
C TYR A 72 -4.84 -0.37 10.75
N VAL A 73 -5.65 -0.81 9.80
CA VAL A 73 -6.28 0.07 8.80
C VAL A 73 -7.26 1.03 9.47
N ASP A 74 -8.11 0.55 10.39
CA ASP A 74 -9.06 1.38 11.10
C ASP A 74 -8.32 2.45 11.94
N LYS A 75 -7.23 2.08 12.64
CA LYS A 75 -6.39 3.03 13.38
C LYS A 75 -5.81 4.14 12.48
N ILE A 76 -5.34 3.80 11.26
CA ILE A 76 -4.87 4.80 10.31
C ILE A 76 -6.01 5.73 9.90
N CYS A 77 -7.19 5.18 9.62
CA CYS A 77 -8.35 5.99 9.24
C CYS A 77 -8.70 6.97 10.35
N GLU A 78 -8.78 6.54 11.61
CA GLU A 78 -9.07 7.39 12.76
C GLU A 78 -8.12 8.58 12.85
N ILE A 79 -6.80 8.39 12.65
CA ILE A 79 -5.80 9.47 12.70
C ILE A 79 -6.14 10.60 11.71
N PHE A 80 -6.58 10.27 10.50
CA PHE A 80 -6.88 11.26 9.47
C PHE A 80 -8.31 11.80 9.58
N GLU A 81 -9.29 10.94 9.89
CA GLU A 81 -10.69 11.32 10.08
C GLU A 81 -10.85 12.30 11.26
N ASP A 82 -10.10 12.12 12.34
CA ASP A 82 -10.06 13.05 13.49
C ASP A 82 -9.59 14.46 13.11
N GLN A 83 -8.86 14.60 12.01
CA GLN A 83 -8.44 15.88 11.45
C GLN A 83 -9.35 16.35 10.28
N GLY A 84 -10.46 15.64 10.04
CA GLY A 84 -11.44 15.99 9.02
C GLY A 84 -11.05 15.64 7.59
N ALA A 85 -10.12 14.69 7.40
CA ALA A 85 -9.74 14.23 6.08
C ALA A 85 -10.71 13.19 5.53
N ASP A 86 -10.91 13.21 4.20
CA ASP A 86 -11.63 12.16 3.48
C ASP A 86 -10.72 10.96 3.22
N ILE A 87 -11.22 9.74 3.47
CA ILE A 87 -10.50 8.49 3.21
C ILE A 87 -11.04 7.81 1.96
N TYR A 88 -10.13 7.43 1.07
CA TYR A 88 -10.42 6.73 -0.18
C TYR A 88 -9.73 5.37 -0.19
N PHE A 89 -10.50 4.30 -0.39
CA PHE A 89 -9.99 2.94 -0.45
C PHE A 89 -9.89 2.47 -1.89
N VAL A 90 -8.71 2.08 -2.31
CA VAL A 90 -8.46 1.50 -3.64
C VAL A 90 -7.88 0.12 -3.49
N GLU A 91 -8.66 -0.88 -3.83
CA GLU A 91 -8.20 -2.27 -3.91
C GLU A 91 -7.77 -2.61 -5.33
N LEU A 92 -6.54 -3.09 -5.46
CA LEU A 92 -6.00 -3.57 -6.72
C LEU A 92 -5.89 -5.08 -6.69
N GLU A 93 -6.40 -5.72 -7.74
CA GLU A 93 -6.21 -7.14 -7.97
C GLU A 93 -5.56 -7.39 -9.33
N ALA A 94 -4.77 -8.44 -9.42
CA ALA A 94 -4.18 -8.90 -10.66
C ALA A 94 -3.94 -10.41 -10.61
N ASP A 95 -3.93 -11.04 -11.76
CA ASP A 95 -3.58 -12.46 -11.92
C ASP A 95 -2.17 -12.72 -11.38
N LEU A 96 -1.95 -13.95 -10.86
CA LEU A 96 -0.66 -14.32 -10.24
C LEU A 96 0.52 -14.14 -11.19
N GLU A 97 0.39 -14.55 -12.43
CA GLU A 97 1.43 -14.42 -13.45
C GLU A 97 1.83 -12.95 -13.65
N GLU A 98 0.86 -12.06 -13.74
CA GLU A 98 1.11 -10.63 -13.87
C GLU A 98 1.78 -10.05 -12.62
N ARG A 99 1.38 -10.49 -11.42
CA ARG A 99 2.02 -10.09 -10.17
C ARG A 99 3.48 -10.53 -10.11
N ILE A 100 3.80 -11.74 -10.57
CA ILE A 100 5.16 -12.27 -10.66
C ILE A 100 5.99 -11.44 -11.66
N GLU A 101 5.45 -11.13 -12.82
CA GLU A 101 6.16 -10.31 -13.81
C GLU A 101 6.41 -8.89 -13.28
N ARG A 102 5.42 -8.26 -12.65
CA ARG A 102 5.60 -6.94 -12.00
C ARG A 102 6.62 -6.97 -10.87
N ASN A 103 6.76 -8.11 -10.19
CA ASN A 103 7.72 -8.27 -9.11
C ASN A 103 9.19 -8.15 -9.57
N LYS A 104 9.47 -8.38 -10.85
CA LYS A 104 10.80 -8.35 -11.46
C LYS A 104 11.13 -7.02 -12.17
N THR A 105 10.20 -6.08 -12.22
CA THR A 105 10.40 -4.85 -12.99
C THR A 105 11.51 -3.96 -12.44
N PRO A 106 12.31 -3.31 -13.30
CA PRO A 106 13.37 -2.40 -12.86
C PRO A 106 12.89 -1.33 -11.90
N HIS A 107 11.74 -0.71 -12.20
CA HIS A 107 11.11 0.29 -11.34
C HIS A 107 10.86 -0.25 -9.91
N ARG A 108 10.34 -1.49 -9.78
CA ARG A 108 10.09 -2.08 -8.46
C ARG A 108 11.40 -2.33 -7.72
N LEU A 109 12.42 -2.88 -8.38
CA LEU A 109 13.71 -3.21 -7.78
C LEU A 109 14.53 -1.98 -7.40
N GLU A 110 14.30 -0.85 -8.07
CA GLU A 110 14.87 0.44 -7.72
C GLU A 110 14.26 0.97 -6.42
N HIS A 111 12.92 0.95 -6.30
CA HIS A 111 12.19 1.51 -5.16
C HIS A 111 12.04 0.56 -3.96
N LYS A 112 12.37 -0.73 -4.14
CA LYS A 112 12.32 -1.75 -3.09
C LYS A 112 13.59 -2.61 -3.11
N PRO A 113 14.74 -2.07 -2.69
CA PRO A 113 16.03 -2.79 -2.64
C PRO A 113 15.98 -4.13 -1.93
N THR A 114 15.20 -4.26 -0.83
CA THR A 114 15.01 -5.52 -0.10
C THR A 114 14.35 -6.63 -0.93
N LYS A 115 13.74 -6.29 -2.09
CA LYS A 115 13.12 -7.26 -3.02
C LYS A 115 13.99 -7.62 -4.22
N ARG A 116 15.28 -7.22 -4.23
CA ARG A 116 16.22 -7.52 -5.35
C ARG A 116 16.61 -8.98 -5.48
N ASP A 117 16.52 -9.77 -4.41
CA ASP A 117 16.53 -11.22 -4.54
C ASP A 117 15.19 -11.66 -5.13
N ILE A 118 15.16 -11.76 -6.46
CA ILE A 118 13.95 -12.06 -7.25
C ILE A 118 13.40 -13.43 -6.88
N THR A 119 14.26 -14.42 -6.65
CA THR A 119 13.86 -15.79 -6.32
C THR A 119 13.15 -15.82 -4.98
N PHE A 120 13.76 -15.21 -3.97
CA PHE A 120 13.16 -15.09 -2.64
C PHE A 120 11.88 -14.26 -2.69
N SER A 121 11.89 -13.13 -3.38
CA SER A 121 10.73 -12.23 -3.49
C SER A 121 9.53 -12.87 -4.21
N GLU A 122 9.78 -13.73 -5.21
CA GLU A 122 8.73 -14.49 -5.89
C GLU A 122 8.15 -15.58 -4.98
N GLN A 123 9.02 -16.30 -4.26
CA GLN A 123 8.59 -17.31 -3.31
C GLN A 123 7.75 -16.70 -2.18
N ASP A 124 8.19 -15.59 -1.59
CA ASP A 124 7.48 -14.82 -0.57
C ASP A 124 6.10 -14.35 -1.05
N LEU A 125 6.00 -13.86 -2.30
CA LEU A 125 4.74 -13.47 -2.91
C LEU A 125 3.76 -14.66 -3.01
N LYS A 126 4.22 -15.82 -3.50
CA LYS A 126 3.40 -17.02 -3.64
C LYS A 126 2.95 -17.53 -2.29
N GLN A 127 3.88 -17.65 -1.33
CA GLN A 127 3.59 -18.11 0.02
C GLN A 127 2.57 -17.19 0.74
N THR A 128 2.73 -15.88 0.62
CA THR A 128 1.78 -14.92 1.21
C THR A 128 0.38 -15.10 0.62
N MET A 129 0.27 -15.31 -0.70
CA MET A 129 -1.03 -15.55 -1.35
C MET A 129 -1.68 -16.89 -1.00
N GLU A 130 -0.88 -17.91 -0.67
CA GLU A 130 -1.37 -19.20 -0.21
C GLU A 130 -1.84 -19.16 1.25
N GLN A 131 -1.17 -18.37 2.08
CA GLN A 131 -1.43 -18.29 3.52
C GLN A 131 -2.54 -17.29 3.86
N HIS A 132 -2.70 -16.24 3.07
CA HIS A 132 -3.60 -15.13 3.36
C HIS A 132 -4.48 -14.74 2.18
N ARG A 133 -5.67 -14.29 2.49
CA ARG A 133 -6.58 -13.73 1.52
C ARG A 133 -6.26 -12.25 1.29
N LEU A 134 -5.62 -11.94 0.17
CA LEU A 134 -5.12 -10.60 -0.16
C LEU A 134 -6.11 -9.75 -0.97
N ASN A 135 -7.32 -10.27 -1.23
CA ASN A 135 -8.40 -9.50 -1.84
C ASN A 135 -9.69 -9.71 -1.04
N SER A 136 -10.52 -8.67 -1.00
CA SER A 136 -11.79 -8.70 -0.27
C SER A 136 -12.82 -9.65 -0.93
N LEU A 137 -13.76 -10.14 -0.13
CA LEU A 137 -14.96 -10.75 -0.66
C LEU A 137 -15.93 -9.67 -1.17
N GLU A 138 -16.88 -10.05 -2.00
CA GLU A 138 -17.91 -9.14 -2.47
C GLU A 138 -18.70 -8.54 -1.29
N GLY A 139 -18.75 -7.20 -1.21
CA GLY A 139 -19.43 -6.47 -0.15
C GLY A 139 -18.78 -6.51 1.23
N GLU A 140 -17.55 -7.03 1.35
CA GLU A 140 -16.80 -7.06 2.62
C GLU A 140 -16.33 -5.66 3.03
N ILE A 141 -15.83 -4.87 2.08
CA ILE A 141 -15.48 -3.46 2.30
C ILE A 141 -16.75 -2.60 2.23
N LYS A 142 -17.18 -2.10 3.38
CA LYS A 142 -18.39 -1.26 3.52
C LYS A 142 -18.04 0.23 3.66
N LYS A 143 -16.94 0.66 3.06
CA LYS A 143 -16.51 2.06 3.06
C LYS A 143 -17.15 2.80 1.88
N GLU A 144 -17.62 4.03 2.10
CA GLU A 144 -18.34 4.81 1.08
C GLU A 144 -17.46 5.12 -0.15
N ASN A 145 -16.21 5.52 0.11
CA ASN A 145 -15.24 5.86 -0.92
C ASN A 145 -14.36 4.66 -1.28
N TYR A 146 -14.98 3.58 -1.76
CA TYR A 146 -14.28 2.37 -2.15
C TYR A 146 -14.31 2.13 -3.65
N LEU A 147 -13.17 1.68 -4.19
CA LEU A 147 -12.99 1.33 -5.59
C LEU A 147 -12.13 0.06 -5.70
N ARG A 148 -12.64 -0.98 -6.35
CA ARG A 148 -11.88 -2.18 -6.71
C ARG A 148 -11.57 -2.19 -8.19
N ILE A 149 -10.32 -2.45 -8.55
CA ILE A 149 -9.82 -2.46 -9.93
C ILE A 149 -9.05 -3.76 -10.18
N ASN A 150 -9.52 -4.57 -11.12
CA ASN A 150 -8.67 -5.61 -11.69
C ASN A 150 -7.74 -4.96 -12.72
N ASN A 151 -6.46 -4.88 -12.36
CA ASN A 151 -5.45 -4.22 -13.17
C ASN A 151 -4.51 -5.17 -13.93
N THR A 152 -4.89 -6.44 -14.10
CA THR A 152 -4.09 -7.44 -14.83
C THR A 152 -3.65 -6.94 -16.20
N LYS A 153 -4.57 -6.30 -16.95
CA LYS A 153 -4.35 -5.81 -18.32
C LYS A 153 -4.27 -4.29 -18.45
N ILE A 154 -4.17 -3.60 -17.31
CA ILE A 154 -4.17 -2.13 -17.26
C ILE A 154 -2.83 -1.68 -16.69
N ASN A 155 -2.18 -0.73 -17.35
CA ASN A 155 -0.90 -0.21 -16.88
C ASN A 155 -1.07 0.74 -15.67
N ALA A 156 0.05 1.05 -15.00
CA ALA A 156 0.03 1.83 -13.77
C ALA A 156 -0.51 3.26 -13.95
N ARG A 157 -0.28 3.87 -15.12
CA ARG A 157 -0.74 5.21 -15.47
C ARG A 157 -2.26 5.24 -15.66
N GLU A 158 -2.78 4.31 -16.43
CA GLU A 158 -4.23 4.18 -16.65
C GLU A 158 -4.98 3.93 -15.33
N VAL A 159 -4.44 3.08 -14.45
CA VAL A 159 -5.01 2.87 -13.11
C VAL A 159 -5.03 4.17 -12.30
N ALA A 160 -3.94 4.95 -12.34
CA ALA A 160 -3.87 6.23 -11.64
C ALA A 160 -4.92 7.24 -12.17
N GLU A 161 -5.12 7.28 -13.47
CA GLU A 161 -6.14 8.13 -14.12
C GLU A 161 -7.57 7.71 -13.74
N ILE A 162 -7.84 6.40 -13.68
CA ILE A 162 -9.14 5.88 -13.20
C ILE A 162 -9.39 6.34 -11.75
N ILE A 163 -8.40 6.20 -10.85
CA ILE A 163 -8.52 6.60 -9.45
C ILE A 163 -8.76 8.10 -9.35
N LYS A 164 -7.92 8.91 -10.02
CA LYS A 164 -8.04 10.37 -10.03
C LYS A 164 -9.43 10.82 -10.49
N ASN A 165 -9.91 10.27 -11.61
CA ASN A 165 -11.22 10.64 -12.15
C ASN A 165 -12.37 10.19 -11.26
N ARG A 166 -12.26 8.99 -10.63
CA ARG A 166 -13.30 8.44 -9.75
C ARG A 166 -13.51 9.28 -8.50
N PHE A 167 -12.43 9.81 -7.93
CA PHE A 167 -12.44 10.55 -6.67
C PHE A 167 -12.20 12.06 -6.83
N ALA A 168 -12.04 12.54 -8.05
CA ALA A 168 -11.80 13.97 -8.36
C ALA A 168 -10.55 14.55 -7.66
N LEU A 169 -9.46 13.77 -7.60
CA LEU A 169 -8.19 14.10 -6.93
C LEU A 169 -7.31 15.04 -7.77
#